data_3cff68674cc39e26a345f6aa6287075a
#
_entry.id   3cff68674cc39e26a345f6aa6287075a
#
_cell.length_a   1.000
_cell.length_b   1.000
_cell.length_c   1.000
_cell.angle_alpha   90.00
_cell.angle_beta   90.00
_cell.angle_gamma   90.00
#
_symmetry.space_group_name_H-M   'P 1'
#
loop_
_entity.id
_entity.type
_entity.pdbx_description
1 polymer ?
#
loop_
_entity_poly.entity_id
_entity_poly.type
_entity_poly.pdbx_seq_one_letter_code
_entity_poly.pdbx_strand_id
1 'polypeptide(L)'
;IMVRQSQAQAEAMYASLMGGQGGYSIWESEAEEGGTYGEQAVKDSLKDLETLYLLKEKAADYKVEVTEDDQKAIAEAASQFMKANSKETIETLSVTEDQIKTYLELRTYQMRMHDAIIAEVDTEIPDEEAQQSSFTYVSISTADLEEKDIEAKKKDAEKILDEMKKDPEADFDET
;
A
#
# COMPACT_ATOMS: atom_id res chain seq x y z
N ILE A 1 -2.20 3.38 -19.60
CA ILE A 1 -2.70 2.15 -18.93
C ILE A 1 -2.78 2.39 -17.42
N MET A 2 -1.69 2.73 -16.75
CA MET A 2 -1.62 2.91 -15.28
C MET A 2 -2.68 3.89 -14.76
N VAL A 3 -2.76 5.11 -15.29
CA VAL A 3 -3.76 6.12 -14.90
C VAL A 3 -5.19 5.60 -15.05
N ARG A 4 -5.51 4.93 -16.15
CA ARG A 4 -6.85 4.36 -16.37
C ARG A 4 -7.17 3.20 -15.45
N GLN A 5 -6.18 2.41 -15.11
CA GLN A 5 -6.33 1.34 -14.11
C GLN A 5 -6.62 1.91 -12.73
N SER A 6 -5.86 2.92 -12.31
CA SER A 6 -6.08 3.61 -11.02
C SER A 6 -7.46 4.27 -10.97
N GLN A 7 -7.89 4.90 -12.07
CA GLN A 7 -9.22 5.47 -12.18
C GLN A 7 -10.31 4.41 -12.00
N ALA A 8 -10.23 3.30 -12.74
CA ALA A 8 -11.24 2.24 -12.66
C ALA A 8 -11.31 1.61 -11.26
N GLN A 9 -10.17 1.44 -10.60
CA GLN A 9 -10.12 0.93 -9.22
C GLN A 9 -10.76 1.91 -8.23
N ALA A 10 -10.44 3.21 -8.33
CA ALA A 10 -11.01 4.24 -7.46
C ALA A 10 -12.51 4.36 -7.65
N GLU A 11 -13.01 4.37 -8.89
CA GLU A 11 -14.43 4.42 -9.20
C GLU A 11 -15.17 3.18 -8.70
N ALA A 12 -14.60 1.97 -8.85
CA ALA A 12 -15.19 0.73 -8.36
C ALA A 12 -15.26 0.70 -6.82
N MET A 13 -14.20 1.15 -6.15
CA MET A 13 -14.17 1.25 -4.69
C MET A 13 -15.22 2.24 -4.19
N TYR A 14 -15.31 3.42 -4.80
CA TYR A 14 -16.27 4.45 -4.43
C TYR A 14 -17.72 3.98 -4.65
N ALA A 15 -18.01 3.35 -5.79
CA ALA A 15 -19.33 2.78 -6.07
C ALA A 15 -19.74 1.71 -5.04
N SER A 16 -18.79 0.91 -4.58
CA SER A 16 -19.01 -0.09 -3.53
C SER A 16 -19.35 0.55 -2.18
N LEU A 17 -18.69 1.64 -1.81
CA LEU A 17 -18.90 2.34 -0.53
C LEU A 17 -20.20 3.15 -0.52
N MET A 18 -20.58 3.73 -1.65
CA MET A 18 -21.75 4.63 -1.76
C MET A 18 -23.03 3.95 -2.26
N GLY A 19 -23.05 2.60 -2.29
CA GLY A 19 -24.26 1.83 -2.63
C GLY A 19 -24.70 1.97 -4.09
N GLY A 20 -23.78 2.25 -5.02
CA GLY A 20 -24.06 2.27 -6.46
C GLY A 20 -24.82 3.51 -6.96
N GLN A 21 -25.01 4.53 -6.15
CA GLN A 21 -25.56 5.81 -6.62
C GLN A 21 -24.48 6.56 -7.42
N GLY A 22 -24.47 6.31 -8.73
CA GLY A 22 -23.54 6.89 -9.68
C GLY A 22 -23.77 8.37 -9.94
N GLY A 23 -22.72 9.08 -10.24
CA GLY A 23 -22.71 10.48 -10.71
C GLY A 23 -21.65 11.36 -10.08
N TYR A 24 -21.01 10.92 -8.99
CA TYR A 24 -19.89 11.64 -8.40
C TYR A 24 -18.58 10.99 -8.82
N SER A 25 -17.78 11.70 -9.59
CA SER A 25 -16.44 11.24 -9.94
C SER A 25 -15.46 11.65 -8.85
N ILE A 26 -14.95 10.68 -8.07
CA ILE A 26 -13.87 10.92 -7.12
C ILE A 26 -12.63 11.51 -7.82
N TRP A 27 -12.53 11.31 -9.13
CA TRP A 27 -11.40 11.74 -9.95
C TRP A 27 -11.23 13.26 -9.99
N GLU A 28 -12.35 14.00 -9.92
CA GLU A 28 -12.39 15.46 -9.89
C GLU A 28 -12.43 16.04 -8.48
N SER A 29 -12.49 15.19 -7.45
CA SER A 29 -12.52 15.64 -6.07
C SER A 29 -11.15 16.15 -5.64
N GLU A 30 -11.14 17.06 -4.67
CA GLU A 30 -9.92 17.63 -4.10
C GLU A 30 -9.12 16.58 -3.34
N ALA A 31 -7.82 16.48 -3.61
CA ALA A 31 -6.89 15.58 -2.94
C ALA A 31 -6.28 16.27 -1.70
N GLU A 32 -5.86 15.48 -0.70
CA GLU A 32 -5.29 16.00 0.56
C GLU A 32 -4.05 16.87 0.36
N GLU A 33 -3.24 16.56 -0.66
CA GLU A 33 -2.02 17.32 -0.99
C GLU A 33 -2.27 18.53 -1.92
N GLY A 34 -3.54 18.82 -2.22
CA GLY A 34 -3.99 19.84 -3.19
C GLY A 34 -4.11 19.30 -4.61
N GLY A 35 -4.85 20.02 -5.46
CA GLY A 35 -5.24 19.55 -6.78
C GLY A 35 -6.37 18.51 -6.71
N THR A 36 -6.54 17.71 -7.78
CA THR A 36 -7.55 16.65 -7.82
C THR A 36 -6.92 15.26 -7.68
N TYR A 37 -7.73 14.28 -7.27
CA TYR A 37 -7.28 12.87 -7.27
C TYR A 37 -6.81 12.41 -8.66
N GLY A 38 -7.40 12.94 -9.73
CA GLY A 38 -6.96 12.67 -11.10
C GLY A 38 -5.55 13.19 -11.39
N GLU A 39 -5.26 14.42 -10.98
CA GLU A 39 -3.92 15.00 -11.12
C GLU A 39 -2.89 14.25 -10.28
N GLN A 40 -3.25 13.88 -9.06
CA GLN A 40 -2.39 13.08 -8.19
C GLN A 40 -2.09 11.70 -8.83
N ALA A 41 -3.08 10.99 -9.34
CA ALA A 41 -2.89 9.70 -9.99
C ALA A 41 -2.02 9.77 -11.26
N VAL A 42 -2.09 10.87 -12.00
CA VAL A 42 -1.17 11.12 -13.14
C VAL A 42 0.26 11.30 -12.65
N LYS A 43 0.47 12.12 -11.61
CA LYS A 43 1.78 12.36 -11.00
C LYS A 43 2.39 11.08 -10.45
N ASP A 44 1.61 10.27 -9.72
CA ASP A 44 2.06 9.00 -9.18
C ASP A 44 2.41 7.99 -10.28
N SER A 45 1.56 7.91 -11.33
CA SER A 45 1.84 7.04 -12.48
C SER A 45 3.11 7.43 -13.23
N LEU A 46 3.42 8.72 -13.33
CA LEU A 46 4.68 9.19 -13.91
C LEU A 46 5.88 8.80 -13.05
N LYS A 47 5.78 8.99 -11.73
CA LYS A 47 6.82 8.59 -10.79
C LYS A 47 7.07 7.07 -10.80
N ASP A 48 5.99 6.28 -10.87
CA ASP A 48 6.10 4.83 -11.02
C ASP A 48 6.79 4.45 -12.32
N LEU A 49 6.44 5.12 -13.43
CA LEU A 49 7.07 4.88 -14.71
C LEU A 49 8.56 5.25 -14.71
N GLU A 50 8.94 6.37 -14.10
CA GLU A 50 10.33 6.75 -13.89
C GLU A 50 11.09 5.67 -13.10
N THR A 51 10.49 5.15 -12.05
CA THR A 51 11.06 4.05 -11.25
C THR A 51 11.26 2.79 -12.09
N LEU A 52 10.28 2.42 -12.92
CA LEU A 52 10.40 1.26 -13.81
C LEU A 52 11.57 1.41 -14.81
N TYR A 53 11.73 2.59 -15.40
CA TYR A 53 12.85 2.86 -16.31
C TYR A 53 14.20 2.86 -15.58
N LEU A 54 14.26 3.41 -14.37
CA LEU A 54 15.47 3.37 -13.54
C LEU A 54 15.88 1.92 -13.20
N LEU A 55 14.91 1.07 -12.83
CA LEU A 55 15.16 -0.35 -12.56
C LEU A 55 15.69 -1.07 -13.82
N LYS A 56 15.11 -0.79 -14.99
CA LYS A 56 15.62 -1.33 -16.26
C LYS A 56 17.04 -0.85 -16.56
N GLU A 57 17.34 0.43 -16.34
CA GLU A 57 18.69 0.98 -16.53
C GLU A 57 19.71 0.31 -15.61
N LYS A 58 19.32 0.05 -14.36
CA LYS A 58 20.18 -0.56 -13.35
C LYS A 58 20.24 -2.10 -13.39
N ALA A 59 19.41 -2.73 -14.21
CA ALA A 59 19.29 -4.18 -14.26
C ALA A 59 20.63 -4.91 -14.52
N ALA A 60 21.48 -4.34 -15.37
CA ALA A 60 22.78 -4.91 -15.66
C ALA A 60 23.73 -4.94 -14.44
N ASP A 61 23.64 -3.95 -13.54
CA ASP A 61 24.44 -3.88 -12.31
C ASP A 61 24.12 -5.07 -11.39
N TYR A 62 22.87 -5.56 -11.42
CA TYR A 62 22.37 -6.72 -10.68
C TYR A 62 22.35 -8.03 -11.49
N LYS A 63 22.91 -8.05 -12.69
CA LYS A 63 22.92 -9.22 -13.58
C LYS A 63 21.50 -9.70 -13.94
N VAL A 64 20.55 -8.78 -13.96
CA VAL A 64 19.17 -9.02 -14.34
C VAL A 64 18.96 -8.70 -15.80
N GLU A 65 18.33 -9.61 -16.53
CA GLU A 65 18.01 -9.45 -17.96
C GLU A 65 16.60 -9.99 -18.27
N VAL A 66 15.99 -9.48 -19.31
CA VAL A 66 14.78 -10.05 -19.93
C VAL A 66 15.23 -10.99 -21.03
N THR A 67 14.97 -12.28 -20.85
CA THR A 67 15.40 -13.35 -21.75
C THR A 67 14.58 -13.37 -23.05
N GLU A 68 15.05 -14.14 -24.06
CA GLU A 68 14.26 -14.36 -25.29
C GLU A 68 12.90 -15.02 -25.03
N ASP A 69 12.80 -15.90 -24.03
CA ASP A 69 11.54 -16.55 -23.68
C ASP A 69 10.57 -15.58 -23.00
N ASP A 70 11.10 -14.65 -22.18
CA ASP A 70 10.29 -13.55 -21.64
C ASP A 70 9.76 -12.65 -22.77
N GLN A 71 10.60 -12.32 -23.74
CA GLN A 71 10.19 -11.49 -24.88
C GLN A 71 9.09 -12.14 -25.71
N LYS A 72 9.15 -13.45 -25.90
CA LYS A 72 8.07 -14.23 -26.56
C LYS A 72 6.79 -14.18 -25.72
N ALA A 73 6.88 -14.43 -24.41
CA ALA A 73 5.72 -14.39 -23.51
C ALA A 73 5.10 -12.98 -23.45
N ILE A 74 5.91 -11.94 -23.40
CA ILE A 74 5.47 -10.53 -23.46
C ILE A 74 4.74 -10.22 -24.76
N ALA A 75 5.28 -10.65 -25.89
CA ALA A 75 4.65 -10.46 -27.20
C ALA A 75 3.31 -11.17 -27.30
N GLU A 76 3.23 -12.42 -26.81
CA GLU A 76 2.00 -13.19 -26.76
C GLU A 76 0.95 -12.54 -25.85
N ALA A 77 1.33 -12.12 -24.64
CA ALA A 77 0.45 -11.46 -23.69
C ALA A 77 -0.10 -10.12 -24.26
N ALA A 78 0.75 -9.32 -24.90
CA ALA A 78 0.33 -8.09 -25.55
C ALA A 78 -0.67 -8.35 -26.69
N SER A 79 -0.40 -9.34 -27.53
CA SER A 79 -1.32 -9.75 -28.60
C SER A 79 -2.66 -10.28 -28.06
N GLN A 80 -2.63 -11.06 -26.99
CA GLN A 80 -3.83 -11.55 -26.31
C GLN A 80 -4.64 -10.40 -25.72
N PHE A 81 -4.01 -9.42 -25.12
CA PHE A 81 -4.67 -8.21 -24.60
C PHE A 81 -5.41 -7.48 -25.71
N MET A 82 -4.76 -7.25 -26.85
CA MET A 82 -5.38 -6.60 -28.01
C MET A 82 -6.57 -7.37 -28.56
N LYS A 83 -6.53 -8.69 -28.55
CA LYS A 83 -7.63 -9.55 -29.05
C LYS A 83 -8.79 -9.69 -28.05
N ALA A 84 -8.49 -9.68 -26.77
CA ALA A 84 -9.48 -9.87 -25.70
C ALA A 84 -10.33 -8.62 -25.43
N ASN A 85 -9.86 -7.44 -25.85
CA ASN A 85 -10.55 -6.19 -25.66
C ASN A 85 -11.23 -5.68 -26.94
N SER A 86 -12.39 -5.05 -26.79
CA SER A 86 -13.08 -4.44 -27.92
C SER A 86 -12.27 -3.28 -28.52
N LYS A 87 -12.51 -2.99 -29.79
CA LYS A 87 -11.89 -1.84 -30.46
C LYS A 87 -12.16 -0.52 -29.70
N GLU A 88 -13.37 -0.33 -29.22
CA GLU A 88 -13.78 0.83 -28.43
C GLU A 88 -12.97 0.93 -27.11
N THR A 89 -12.75 -0.19 -26.43
CA THR A 89 -11.92 -0.24 -25.22
C THR A 89 -10.48 0.17 -25.54
N ILE A 90 -9.88 -0.37 -26.60
CA ILE A 90 -8.52 -0.04 -27.02
C ILE A 90 -8.38 1.44 -27.39
N GLU A 91 -9.34 1.99 -28.12
CA GLU A 91 -9.38 3.42 -28.45
C GLU A 91 -9.52 4.29 -27.19
N THR A 92 -10.38 3.90 -26.25
CA THR A 92 -10.55 4.61 -24.96
C THR A 92 -9.26 4.58 -24.12
N LEU A 93 -8.58 3.44 -24.08
CA LEU A 93 -7.29 3.30 -23.39
C LEU A 93 -6.15 4.05 -24.13
N SER A 94 -6.35 4.37 -25.41
CA SER A 94 -5.34 5.02 -26.26
C SER A 94 -4.00 4.28 -26.25
N VAL A 95 -4.03 2.94 -26.37
CA VAL A 95 -2.82 2.09 -26.27
C VAL A 95 -2.55 1.37 -27.60
N THR A 96 -1.28 1.13 -27.85
CA THR A 96 -0.79 0.27 -28.94
C THR A 96 -0.24 -1.02 -28.36
N GLU A 97 -0.15 -2.05 -29.19
CA GLU A 97 0.46 -3.34 -28.80
C GLU A 97 1.92 -3.16 -28.33
N ASP A 98 2.68 -2.29 -29.00
CA ASP A 98 4.08 -2.02 -28.62
C ASP A 98 4.20 -1.30 -27.28
N GLN A 99 3.27 -0.41 -26.95
CA GLN A 99 3.22 0.21 -25.61
C GLN A 99 2.90 -0.81 -24.53
N ILE A 100 2.06 -1.81 -24.83
CA ILE A 100 1.76 -2.89 -23.90
C ILE A 100 3.01 -3.77 -23.72
N LYS A 101 3.71 -4.13 -24.80
CA LYS A 101 4.98 -4.88 -24.74
C LYS A 101 6.00 -4.15 -23.88
N THR A 102 6.21 -2.86 -24.12
CA THR A 102 7.14 -2.03 -23.32
C THR A 102 6.77 -2.02 -21.85
N TYR A 103 5.49 -1.86 -21.54
CA TYR A 103 5.03 -1.87 -20.15
C TYR A 103 5.25 -3.24 -19.47
N LEU A 104 4.95 -4.34 -20.16
CA LEU A 104 5.17 -5.69 -19.65
C LEU A 104 6.65 -5.99 -19.45
N GLU A 105 7.51 -5.53 -20.37
CA GLU A 105 8.96 -5.65 -20.23
C GLU A 105 9.46 -4.93 -18.97
N LEU A 106 9.05 -3.67 -18.77
CA LEU A 106 9.40 -2.88 -17.58
C LEU A 106 8.93 -3.56 -16.30
N ARG A 107 7.73 -4.13 -16.28
CA ARG A 107 7.21 -4.90 -15.13
C ARG A 107 8.01 -6.17 -14.88
N THR A 108 8.49 -6.84 -15.92
CA THR A 108 9.36 -8.01 -15.81
C THR A 108 10.69 -7.63 -15.16
N TYR A 109 11.29 -6.50 -15.58
CA TYR A 109 12.48 -5.96 -14.90
C TYR A 109 12.19 -5.65 -13.44
N GLN A 110 11.08 -5.01 -13.12
CA GLN A 110 10.73 -4.69 -11.73
C GLN A 110 10.65 -5.94 -10.85
N MET A 111 9.98 -7.00 -11.31
CA MET A 111 9.86 -8.25 -10.55
C MET A 111 11.23 -8.88 -10.29
N ARG A 112 12.08 -8.97 -11.32
CA ARG A 112 13.41 -9.59 -11.21
C ARG A 112 14.39 -8.75 -10.39
N MET A 113 14.32 -7.43 -10.52
CA MET A 113 15.14 -6.51 -9.72
C MET A 113 14.74 -6.55 -8.23
N HIS A 114 13.45 -6.70 -7.93
CA HIS A 114 12.98 -6.88 -6.55
C HIS A 114 13.68 -8.09 -5.91
N ASP A 115 13.67 -9.24 -6.57
CA ASP A 115 14.27 -10.45 -6.03
C ASP A 115 15.79 -10.32 -5.89
N ALA A 116 16.46 -9.67 -6.87
CA ALA A 116 17.89 -9.45 -6.83
C ALA A 116 18.31 -8.48 -5.71
N ILE A 117 17.53 -7.42 -5.48
CA ILE A 117 17.80 -6.43 -4.42
C ILE A 117 17.56 -7.06 -3.04
N ILE A 118 16.47 -7.83 -2.87
CA ILE A 118 16.18 -8.50 -1.60
C ILE A 118 17.24 -9.55 -1.25
N ALA A 119 17.80 -10.22 -2.25
CA ALA A 119 18.86 -11.20 -2.01
C ALA A 119 20.14 -10.59 -1.42
N GLU A 120 20.33 -9.28 -1.55
CA GLU A 120 21.47 -8.54 -0.95
C GLU A 120 21.16 -7.99 0.46
N VAL A 121 19.88 -8.06 0.90
CA VAL A 121 19.49 -7.58 2.22
C VAL A 121 19.94 -8.59 3.29
N ASP A 122 20.71 -8.10 4.26
CA ASP A 122 21.03 -8.88 5.45
C ASP A 122 19.74 -9.11 6.25
N THR A 123 19.37 -10.38 6.39
CA THR A 123 18.17 -10.80 7.14
C THR A 123 18.52 -11.29 8.55
N GLU A 124 19.79 -11.28 8.93
CA GLU A 124 20.20 -11.60 10.30
C GLU A 124 19.90 -10.40 11.21
N ILE A 125 18.79 -10.48 11.92
CA ILE A 125 18.42 -9.49 12.93
C ILE A 125 19.03 -9.96 14.26
N PRO A 126 19.94 -9.19 14.89
CA PRO A 126 20.46 -9.51 16.19
C PRO A 126 19.34 -9.62 17.22
N ASP A 127 19.49 -10.52 18.21
CA ASP A 127 18.51 -10.72 19.28
C ASP A 127 18.18 -9.40 20.02
N GLU A 128 19.14 -8.48 20.10
CA GLU A 128 19.00 -7.16 20.71
C GLU A 128 18.03 -6.25 19.93
N GLU A 129 18.00 -6.33 18.59
CA GLU A 129 17.08 -5.58 17.73
C GLU A 129 15.71 -6.27 17.63
N ALA A 130 15.67 -7.60 17.75
CA ALA A 130 14.44 -8.39 17.74
C ALA A 130 13.72 -8.37 19.10
N GLN A 131 14.35 -7.83 20.15
CA GLN A 131 13.79 -7.80 21.49
C GLN A 131 12.49 -6.99 21.53
N GLN A 132 11.42 -7.64 21.98
CA GLN A 132 10.13 -7.02 22.21
C GLN A 132 9.84 -6.92 23.70
N SER A 133 9.25 -5.79 24.10
CA SER A 133 8.73 -5.63 25.47
C SER A 133 7.20 -5.71 25.41
N SER A 134 6.63 -6.63 26.18
CA SER A 134 5.19 -6.69 26.43
C SER A 134 4.87 -5.95 27.70
N PHE A 135 3.79 -5.19 27.71
CA PHE A 135 3.28 -4.55 28.92
C PHE A 135 1.77 -4.68 28.96
N THR A 136 1.25 -4.81 30.15
CA THR A 136 -0.19 -4.80 30.42
C THR A 136 -0.56 -3.48 31.06
N TYR A 137 -1.70 -2.92 30.72
CA TYR A 137 -2.14 -1.64 31.28
C TYR A 137 -3.65 -1.65 31.53
N VAL A 138 -4.08 -0.88 32.52
CA VAL A 138 -5.49 -0.57 32.78
C VAL A 138 -5.80 0.81 32.22
N SER A 139 -6.86 0.92 31.43
CA SER A 139 -7.39 2.19 30.96
C SER A 139 -8.69 2.51 31.67
N ILE A 140 -8.70 3.59 32.43
CA ILE A 140 -9.89 4.07 33.14
C ILE A 140 -10.44 5.27 32.38
N SER A 141 -11.58 5.06 31.67
CA SER A 141 -12.23 6.15 30.93
C SER A 141 -12.83 7.18 31.88
N THR A 142 -12.55 8.44 31.59
CA THR A 142 -13.15 9.61 32.28
C THR A 142 -14.02 10.45 31.33
N ALA A 143 -14.28 9.94 30.11
CA ALA A 143 -15.15 10.63 29.17
C ALA A 143 -16.59 10.71 29.74
N ASP A 144 -17.22 11.86 29.54
CA ASP A 144 -18.60 12.14 29.98
C ASP A 144 -18.87 12.09 31.51
N LEU A 145 -17.80 12.15 32.34
CA LEU A 145 -17.93 12.18 33.80
C LEU A 145 -17.85 13.62 34.33
N GLU A 146 -18.57 13.85 35.46
CA GLU A 146 -18.43 15.08 36.22
C GLU A 146 -17.09 15.11 37.01
N GLU A 147 -16.59 16.30 37.33
CA GLU A 147 -15.29 16.51 37.97
C GLU A 147 -15.09 15.68 39.27
N LYS A 148 -16.13 15.55 40.09
CA LYS A 148 -16.11 14.71 41.31
C LYS A 148 -15.91 13.22 41.02
N ASP A 149 -16.46 12.74 39.90
CA ASP A 149 -16.39 11.33 39.51
C ASP A 149 -15.04 11.03 38.86
N ILE A 150 -14.45 12.01 38.16
CA ILE A 150 -13.07 11.95 37.67
C ILE A 150 -12.08 11.85 38.84
N GLU A 151 -12.28 12.65 39.93
CA GLU A 151 -11.44 12.52 41.12
C GLU A 151 -11.56 11.16 41.82
N ALA A 152 -12.76 10.59 41.85
CA ALA A 152 -12.97 9.24 42.39
C ALA A 152 -12.21 8.20 41.57
N LYS A 153 -12.35 8.23 40.25
CA LYS A 153 -11.63 7.34 39.30
C LYS A 153 -10.10 7.47 39.41
N LYS A 154 -9.60 8.69 39.62
CA LYS A 154 -8.17 8.93 39.84
C LYS A 154 -7.68 8.25 41.11
N LYS A 155 -8.43 8.31 42.21
CA LYS A 155 -8.10 7.65 43.47
C LYS A 155 -8.12 6.12 43.33
N ASP A 156 -9.07 5.58 42.56
CA ASP A 156 -9.11 4.14 42.23
C ASP A 156 -7.86 3.71 41.45
N ALA A 157 -7.44 4.49 40.43
CA ALA A 157 -6.23 4.25 39.67
C ALA A 157 -4.97 4.32 40.55
N GLU A 158 -4.86 5.30 41.45
CA GLU A 158 -3.75 5.42 42.39
C GLU A 158 -3.70 4.24 43.36
N LYS A 159 -4.85 3.73 43.80
CA LYS A 159 -4.93 2.56 44.66
C LYS A 159 -4.45 1.29 43.97
N ILE A 160 -4.93 1.03 42.73
CA ILE A 160 -4.46 -0.09 41.92
C ILE A 160 -2.95 -0.02 41.71
N LEU A 161 -2.41 1.15 41.36
CA LEU A 161 -0.98 1.37 41.19
C LEU A 161 -0.19 1.06 42.47
N ASP A 162 -0.71 1.45 43.64
CA ASP A 162 -0.05 1.19 44.93
C ASP A 162 -0.11 -0.29 45.32
N GLU A 163 -1.15 -1.01 44.94
CA GLU A 163 -1.27 -2.45 45.14
C GLU A 163 -0.27 -3.18 44.24
N MET A 164 -0.18 -2.84 42.98
CA MET A 164 0.76 -3.40 42.02
C MET A 164 2.24 -3.13 42.40
N LYS A 165 2.54 -1.96 42.98
CA LYS A 165 3.89 -1.68 43.48
C LYS A 165 4.28 -2.50 44.68
N LYS A 166 3.35 -2.95 45.51
CA LYS A 166 3.61 -3.80 46.71
C LYS A 166 3.84 -5.24 46.32
N ASP A 167 3.17 -5.70 45.28
CA ASP A 167 3.31 -7.06 44.75
C ASP A 167 3.39 -7.03 43.20
N PRO A 168 4.60 -6.87 42.66
CA PRO A 168 4.82 -6.86 41.21
C PRO A 168 4.53 -8.17 40.49
N GLU A 169 4.40 -9.28 41.27
CA GLU A 169 4.06 -10.61 40.75
C GLU A 169 2.55 -10.91 40.85
N ALA A 170 1.76 -9.99 41.41
CA ALA A 170 0.32 -10.14 41.49
C ALA A 170 -0.33 -10.33 40.12
N ASP A 171 -1.35 -11.17 40.06
CA ASP A 171 -2.14 -11.34 38.82
C ASP A 171 -2.89 -10.03 38.51
N PHE A 172 -2.57 -9.45 37.38
CA PHE A 172 -3.12 -8.18 36.95
C PHE A 172 -4.65 -8.26 36.67
N ASP A 173 -5.14 -9.44 36.31
CA ASP A 173 -6.57 -9.67 36.04
C ASP A 173 -7.41 -9.87 37.31
N GLU A 174 -6.76 -10.11 38.48
CA GLU A 174 -7.44 -10.30 39.77
C GLU A 174 -7.44 -9.06 40.67
N THR A 175 -6.75 -7.97 40.26
CA THR A 175 -6.64 -6.70 41.02
C THR A 175 -7.59 -5.66 40.47
#